data_e2586c5736b859aed75e838268aa406c
#
_entry.id   e2586c5736b859aed75e838268aa406c
#
_cell.length_a   1.000
_cell.length_b   1.000
_cell.length_c   1.000
_cell.angle_alpha   90.00
_cell.angle_beta   90.00
_cell.angle_gamma   90.00
#
_symmetry.space_group_name_H-M   'P 1'
#
loop_
_entity.id
_entity.type
_entity.pdbx_description
1 polymer ?
#
loop_
_entity_poly.entity_id
_entity_poly.type
_entity_poly.pdbx_seq_one_letter_code
_entity_poly.pdbx_strand_id
1 'polypeptide(L)'
;MDSGKIFEKLLHLAVGRGITVRFCPFQASEGRLRGNRLGIAQDLNIDKINYNLAHEIAHSFLHYDKGNMIESPKREEYEEQADRAANMILEIIKTAFR
;
A
#
# COMPACT_ATOMS: atom_id res chain seq x y z
N MET A 1 -13.14 -7.60 12.21
CA MET A 1 -13.32 -7.54 10.74
C MET A 1 -12.36 -8.55 10.12
N ASP A 2 -12.83 -9.36 9.17
CA ASP A 2 -11.96 -10.31 8.50
C ASP A 2 -11.06 -9.65 7.45
N SER A 3 -10.01 -10.37 7.07
CA SER A 3 -8.99 -9.84 6.16
C SER A 3 -9.52 -9.53 4.76
N GLY A 4 -10.54 -10.28 4.30
CA GLY A 4 -11.17 -10.02 3.00
C GLY A 4 -11.90 -8.70 2.96
N LYS A 5 -12.59 -8.36 4.04
CA LYS A 5 -13.28 -7.06 4.13
C LYS A 5 -12.29 -5.90 4.25
N ILE A 6 -11.18 -6.10 4.96
CA ILE A 6 -10.11 -5.11 5.01
C ILE A 6 -9.57 -4.87 3.59
N PHE A 7 -9.35 -5.94 2.84
CA PHE A 7 -8.91 -5.84 1.45
C PHE A 7 -9.88 -5.01 0.60
N GLU A 8 -11.20 -5.26 0.72
CA GLU A 8 -12.20 -4.47 0.00
C GLU A 8 -12.11 -2.97 0.31
N LYS A 9 -11.95 -2.63 1.59
CA LYS A 9 -11.84 -1.22 2.00
C LYS A 9 -10.58 -0.57 1.47
N LEU A 10 -9.46 -1.31 1.47
CA LEU A 10 -8.21 -0.81 0.90
C LEU A 10 -8.34 -0.59 -0.61
N LEU A 11 -9.02 -1.49 -1.33
CA LEU A 11 -9.28 -1.30 -2.76
C LEU A 11 -10.12 -0.04 -3.01
N HIS A 12 -11.13 0.22 -2.17
CA HIS A 12 -11.92 1.45 -2.27
C HIS A 12 -11.06 2.70 -2.09
N LEU A 13 -10.14 2.67 -1.14
CA LEU A 13 -9.20 3.78 -0.95
C LEU A 13 -8.33 3.99 -2.18
N ALA A 14 -7.79 2.90 -2.73
CA ALA A 14 -6.93 2.96 -3.91
C ALA A 14 -7.70 3.54 -5.11
N VAL A 15 -8.90 3.04 -5.37
CA VAL A 15 -9.76 3.52 -6.46
C VAL A 15 -10.08 5.00 -6.26
N GLY A 16 -10.40 5.41 -5.03
CA GLY A 16 -10.68 6.81 -4.71
C GLY A 16 -9.50 7.73 -4.96
N ARG A 17 -8.27 7.19 -4.91
CA ARG A 17 -7.05 7.93 -5.24
C ARG A 17 -6.69 7.85 -6.73
N GLY A 18 -7.49 7.16 -7.54
CA GLY A 18 -7.17 6.94 -8.94
C GLY A 18 -6.07 5.91 -9.17
N ILE A 19 -5.83 5.03 -8.19
CA ILE A 19 -4.77 4.02 -8.27
C ILE A 19 -5.35 2.74 -8.86
N THR A 20 -4.66 2.19 -9.87
CA THR A 20 -4.98 0.88 -10.44
C THR A 20 -4.14 -0.18 -9.72
N VAL A 21 -4.79 -1.17 -9.14
CA VAL A 21 -4.13 -2.26 -8.41
C VAL A 21 -4.06 -3.51 -9.29
N ARG A 22 -2.88 -4.12 -9.36
CA ARG A 22 -2.67 -5.37 -10.08
C ARG A 22 -1.83 -6.33 -9.25
N PHE A 23 -2.11 -7.62 -9.41
CA PHE A 23 -1.28 -8.67 -8.84
C PHE A 23 -0.23 -9.07 -9.86
N CYS A 24 1.02 -9.15 -9.41
CA CYS A 24 2.18 -9.35 -10.29
C CYS A 24 3.06 -10.49 -9.77
N PRO A 25 3.76 -11.21 -10.67
CA PRO A 25 4.67 -12.29 -10.27
C PRO A 25 6.04 -11.74 -9.81
N PHE A 26 6.04 -10.85 -8.82
CA PHE A 26 7.28 -10.29 -8.29
C PHE A 26 8.08 -11.36 -7.55
N GLN A 27 9.40 -11.32 -7.70
CA GLN A 27 10.31 -12.21 -6.99
C GLN A 27 11.17 -11.46 -5.96
N ALA A 28 11.45 -10.18 -6.21
CA ALA A 28 12.35 -9.39 -5.38
C ALA A 28 11.64 -8.39 -4.47
N SER A 29 10.34 -8.15 -4.66
CA SER A 29 9.58 -7.23 -3.83
C SER A 29 8.15 -7.72 -3.66
N GLU A 30 7.50 -7.29 -2.57
CA GLU A 30 6.11 -7.65 -2.27
C GLU A 30 5.12 -6.65 -2.85
N GLY A 31 5.54 -5.41 -3.10
CA GLY A 31 4.68 -4.38 -3.69
C GLY A 31 5.49 -3.26 -4.31
N ARG A 32 4.89 -2.61 -5.30
CA ARG A 32 5.48 -1.44 -5.97
C ARG A 32 4.39 -0.45 -6.37
N LEU A 33 4.73 0.83 -6.23
CA LEU A 33 3.89 1.93 -6.72
C LEU A 33 4.69 2.76 -7.72
N ARG A 34 4.13 2.94 -8.92
CA ARG A 34 4.66 3.84 -9.94
C ARG A 34 3.55 4.75 -10.44
N GLY A 35 3.64 6.04 -10.11
CA GLY A 35 2.55 6.96 -10.42
C GLY A 35 1.25 6.48 -9.80
N ASN A 36 0.27 6.13 -10.62
CA ASN A 36 -1.02 5.61 -10.17
C ASN A 36 -1.19 4.11 -10.39
N ARG A 37 -0.08 3.38 -10.63
CA ARG A 37 -0.10 1.92 -10.82
C ARG A 37 0.52 1.24 -9.62
N LEU A 38 -0.25 0.40 -8.97
CA LEU A 38 0.19 -0.34 -7.79
C LEU A 38 0.21 -1.83 -8.12
N GLY A 39 1.39 -2.45 -8.00
CA GLY A 39 1.54 -3.88 -8.15
C GLY A 39 1.76 -4.56 -6.81
N ILE A 40 1.07 -5.68 -6.56
CA ILE A 40 1.24 -6.50 -5.36
C ILE A 40 1.66 -7.89 -5.80
N ALA A 41 2.62 -8.50 -5.08
CA ALA A 41 3.05 -9.84 -5.37
C ALA A 41 1.88 -10.83 -5.19
N GLN A 42 1.69 -11.70 -6.19
CA GLN A 42 0.50 -12.56 -6.25
C GLN A 42 0.55 -13.76 -5.28
N ASP A 43 1.72 -14.11 -4.78
CA ASP A 43 1.91 -15.29 -3.95
C ASP A 43 1.88 -15.02 -2.44
N LEU A 44 1.43 -13.84 -2.03
CA LEU A 44 1.35 -13.46 -0.63
C LEU A 44 0.04 -13.91 0.01
N ASN A 45 0.07 -14.20 1.32
CA ASN A 45 -1.17 -14.39 2.06
C ASN A 45 -1.91 -13.05 2.20
N ILE A 46 -3.21 -13.14 2.56
CA ILE A 46 -4.08 -11.96 2.56
C ILE A 46 -3.62 -10.87 3.54
N ASP A 47 -3.03 -11.23 4.67
CA ASP A 47 -2.56 -10.24 5.64
C ASP A 47 -1.36 -9.45 5.09
N LYS A 48 -0.45 -10.12 4.39
CA LYS A 48 0.65 -9.44 3.72
C LYS A 48 0.18 -8.59 2.54
N ILE A 49 -0.81 -9.09 1.79
CA ILE A 49 -1.42 -8.30 0.71
C ILE A 49 -1.99 -7.01 1.28
N ASN A 50 -2.76 -7.10 2.37
CA ASN A 50 -3.37 -5.93 3.00
C ASN A 50 -2.32 -4.95 3.50
N TYR A 51 -1.26 -5.45 4.15
CA TYR A 51 -0.19 -4.58 4.62
C TYR A 51 0.51 -3.87 3.47
N ASN A 52 0.88 -4.61 2.42
CA ASN A 52 1.56 -4.01 1.28
C ASN A 52 0.67 -3.03 0.52
N LEU A 53 -0.62 -3.34 0.39
CA LEU A 53 -1.57 -2.43 -0.23
C LEU A 53 -1.68 -1.13 0.57
N ALA A 54 -1.82 -1.23 1.90
CA ALA A 54 -1.87 -0.05 2.77
C ALA A 54 -0.57 0.75 2.70
N HIS A 55 0.58 0.08 2.65
CA HIS A 55 1.89 0.71 2.56
C HIS A 55 2.02 1.54 1.26
N GLU A 56 1.64 0.95 0.14
CA GLU A 56 1.72 1.64 -1.15
C GLU A 56 0.70 2.78 -1.26
N ILE A 57 -0.50 2.60 -0.69
CA ILE A 57 -1.48 3.69 -0.60
C ILE A 57 -0.91 4.84 0.24
N ALA A 58 -0.22 4.53 1.35
CA ALA A 58 0.42 5.54 2.18
C ALA A 58 1.47 6.33 1.39
N HIS A 59 2.28 5.65 0.56
CA HIS A 59 3.22 6.34 -0.33
C HIS A 59 2.49 7.31 -1.27
N SER A 60 1.34 6.93 -1.80
CA SER A 60 0.59 7.79 -2.72
C SER A 60 0.09 9.07 -2.04
N PHE A 61 -0.20 9.01 -0.74
CA PHE A 61 -0.63 10.18 0.02
C PHE A 61 0.55 11.06 0.46
N LEU A 62 1.64 10.43 0.88
CA LEU A 62 2.74 11.13 1.54
C LEU A 62 3.84 11.57 0.56
N HIS A 63 4.09 10.78 -0.46
CA HIS A 63 5.30 10.94 -1.28
C HIS A 63 5.04 10.93 -2.79
N TYR A 64 3.80 11.14 -3.25
CA TYR A 64 3.50 10.99 -4.67
C TYR A 64 4.30 11.97 -5.56
N ASP A 65 4.71 13.09 -5.03
CA ASP A 65 5.47 14.13 -5.75
C ASP A 65 6.98 14.00 -5.58
N LYS A 66 7.47 12.93 -4.95
CA LYS A 66 8.89 12.76 -4.63
C LYS A 66 9.67 11.98 -5.70
N GLY A 67 9.01 11.57 -6.78
CA GLY A 67 9.64 10.86 -7.87
C GLY A 67 10.07 9.44 -7.51
N ASN A 68 11.24 9.02 -8.04
CA ASN A 68 11.75 7.68 -7.78
C ASN A 68 12.35 7.59 -6.38
N MET A 69 11.61 6.97 -5.47
CA MET A 69 12.04 6.84 -4.07
C MET A 69 13.22 5.91 -3.87
N ILE A 70 13.46 4.98 -4.78
CA ILE A 70 14.61 4.06 -4.70
C ILE A 70 15.92 4.82 -4.76
N GLU A 71 15.97 5.89 -5.55
CA GLU A 71 17.17 6.71 -5.72
C GLU A 71 17.22 7.92 -4.79
N SER A 72 16.16 8.12 -3.99
CA SER A 72 16.10 9.25 -3.06
C SER A 72 17.07 9.07 -1.89
N PRO A 73 17.82 10.11 -1.49
CA PRO A 73 18.62 10.05 -0.26
C PRO A 73 17.77 9.92 1.01
N LYS A 74 16.46 10.19 0.91
CA LYS A 74 15.52 10.08 2.03
C LYS A 74 14.68 8.81 1.97
N ARG A 75 15.10 7.82 1.19
CA ARG A 75 14.33 6.59 1.01
C ARG A 75 13.96 5.91 2.32
N GLU A 76 14.90 5.76 3.24
CA GLU A 76 14.64 5.11 4.53
C GLU A 76 13.60 5.87 5.35
N GLU A 77 13.69 7.19 5.36
CA GLU A 77 12.74 8.04 6.05
C GLU A 77 11.33 7.90 5.45
N TYR A 78 11.23 7.91 4.13
CA TYR A 78 9.95 7.76 3.45
C TYR A 78 9.34 6.38 3.68
N GLU A 79 10.17 5.34 3.68
CA GLU A 79 9.69 3.98 3.97
C GLU A 79 9.18 3.86 5.40
N GLU A 80 9.87 4.45 6.36
CA GLU A 80 9.42 4.45 7.76
C GLU A 80 8.11 5.20 7.91
N GLN A 81 7.97 6.35 7.27
CA GLN A 81 6.72 7.12 7.30
C GLN A 81 5.57 6.32 6.69
N ALA A 82 5.81 5.64 5.58
CA ALA A 82 4.81 4.81 4.92
C ALA A 82 4.41 3.61 5.77
N ASP A 83 5.36 2.99 6.48
CA ASP A 83 5.07 1.90 7.40
C ASP A 83 4.14 2.35 8.54
N ARG A 84 4.44 3.48 9.14
CA ARG A 84 3.61 4.04 10.22
C ARG A 84 2.22 4.39 9.72
N ALA A 85 2.14 5.01 8.55
CA ALA A 85 0.86 5.37 7.94
C ALA A 85 0.05 4.13 7.56
N ALA A 86 0.71 3.09 7.04
CA ALA A 86 0.05 1.83 6.70
C ALA A 86 -0.59 1.19 7.92
N ASN A 87 0.14 1.13 9.04
CA ASN A 87 -0.39 0.58 10.28
C ASN A 87 -1.58 1.40 10.78
N MET A 88 -1.52 2.73 10.68
CA MET A 88 -2.62 3.60 11.05
C MET A 88 -3.84 3.37 10.15
N ILE A 89 -3.64 3.27 8.85
CA ILE A 89 -4.73 2.99 7.90
C ILE A 89 -5.43 1.69 8.27
N LEU A 90 -4.66 0.63 8.54
CA LEU A 90 -5.22 -0.67 8.91
C LEU A 90 -6.02 -0.59 10.22
N GLU A 91 -5.51 0.11 11.22
CA GLU A 91 -6.21 0.27 12.50
C GLU A 91 -7.49 1.09 12.33
N ILE A 92 -7.46 2.14 11.52
CA ILE A 92 -8.66 2.96 11.24
C ILE A 92 -9.73 2.08 10.58
N ILE A 93 -9.35 1.28 9.59
CA ILE A 93 -10.30 0.40 8.89
C ILE A 93 -10.90 -0.61 9.86
N LYS A 94 -10.07 -1.28 10.65
CA LYS A 94 -10.54 -2.28 11.64
C LYS A 94 -11.49 -1.67 12.66
N THR A 95 -11.26 -0.43 13.05
CA THR A 95 -12.06 0.26 14.07
C THR A 95 -13.33 0.84 13.48
N ALA A 96 -13.24 1.50 12.32
CA ALA A 96 -14.37 2.23 11.73
C ALA A 96 -15.41 1.33 11.08
N PHE A 97 -15.03 0.13 10.64
CA PHE A 97 -15.91 -0.78 9.90
C PHE A 97 -16.14 -2.10 10.62
N ARG A 98 -16.21 -2.07 11.92
CA ARG A 98 -16.56 -3.25 12.72
C ARG A 98 -17.95 -3.79 12.40
#